data_aaac4f5acccfdc9e2306dffe3dcd52b1
#
_entry.id   aaac4f5acccfdc9e2306dffe3dcd52b1
#
_cell.length_a   1.000
_cell.length_b   1.000
_cell.length_c   1.000
_cell.angle_alpha   90.00
_cell.angle_beta   90.00
_cell.angle_gamma   90.00
#
_symmetry.space_group_name_H-M   'P 1'
#
loop_
_entity.id
_entity.type
_entity.pdbx_description
1 polymer ?
#
loop_
_entity_poly.entity_id
_entity_poly.type
_entity_poly.pdbx_seq_one_letter_code
_entity_poly.pdbx_strand_id
1 'polypeptide(L)'
;MSAQKERGPTAPVERLLLVLGDQLNADASALAEADRARDVLWMAEVQEESRHVWSSRPRTALFLAAMRHFRDARRAEGWRVEYVALDDPGNSQTLAGELRRAVERLRPRRLVMTAAGDHRVAQALSSAAAGLGVPLEVREDRHFLCSTAEFTAHAAGRKQLRLEFFYRELRRRHRILLDDAGEPLGGQWNFDHDNRGSFGREGPPADLPAPRHFAPDAVTREVLRLVAERFPEHPGDLAAFDWPVTPVDARLALDDFIAHRLPQFGRYQDAIWLGEPWLYHSRLAAAMNLKLLNPREVIAAAEAAHRDGRVDLPSAEGFIRQILGWREYVRGIYWREMPGYLERNELGAEESLPKFYWTGETEMACLRDALGQTLRLGYAHHIQRLMVTGLYALLLGVRPRSVHEWYLAVYVDAVEWVEAPNTIGMSQYADGGLMASKPYVATGKYIQRMSNACAGCRFRPDESTGVSACPFTTLYWDFLQRHEPLLKRNQRMALQVKNLARLSPAQRTAVRQR
;
A
#
# COMPACT_ATOMS: atom_id res chain seq x y z
N MET A 1 -12.59 -46.60 23.19
CA MET A 1 -12.10 -47.09 21.89
C MET A 1 -13.05 -46.58 20.83
N SER A 2 -12.78 -45.40 20.26
CA SER A 2 -13.59 -44.81 19.20
C SER A 2 -12.90 -45.12 17.87
N ALA A 3 -13.59 -45.84 17.00
CA ALA A 3 -13.10 -46.27 15.70
C ALA A 3 -12.83 -45.05 14.80
N GLN A 4 -11.56 -44.85 14.44
CA GLN A 4 -11.18 -44.04 13.29
C GLN A 4 -11.83 -44.67 12.05
N LYS A 5 -12.87 -44.05 11.51
CA LYS A 5 -13.37 -44.38 10.18
C LYS A 5 -12.21 -44.15 9.19
N GLU A 6 -11.65 -45.24 8.69
CA GLU A 6 -10.77 -45.26 7.53
C GLU A 6 -11.49 -44.51 6.39
N ARG A 7 -10.98 -43.35 6.05
CA ARG A 7 -11.41 -42.63 4.84
C ARG A 7 -10.94 -43.48 3.66
N GLY A 8 -11.87 -44.00 2.89
CA GLY A 8 -11.59 -44.70 1.64
C GLY A 8 -10.70 -43.85 0.71
N PRO A 9 -10.11 -44.47 -0.35
CA PRO A 9 -9.18 -43.77 -1.23
C PRO A 9 -9.81 -42.51 -1.76
N THR A 10 -9.29 -41.36 -1.32
CA THR A 10 -9.71 -40.06 -1.84
C THR A 10 -9.41 -40.02 -3.34
N ALA A 11 -10.40 -39.58 -4.17
CA ALA A 11 -10.21 -39.43 -5.59
C ALA A 11 -8.93 -38.62 -5.88
N PRO A 12 -8.15 -38.98 -6.92
CA PRO A 12 -6.91 -38.31 -7.23
C PRO A 12 -7.16 -36.81 -7.49
N VAL A 13 -6.32 -35.96 -6.89
CA VAL A 13 -6.41 -34.50 -7.04
C VAL A 13 -5.82 -34.13 -8.41
N GLU A 14 -6.63 -33.54 -9.29
CA GLU A 14 -6.17 -33.10 -10.60
C GLU A 14 -5.32 -31.84 -10.48
N ARG A 15 -5.85 -30.81 -9.79
CA ARG A 15 -5.14 -29.55 -9.57
C ARG A 15 -5.17 -29.16 -8.09
N LEU A 16 -4.04 -28.72 -7.57
CA LEU A 16 -3.97 -27.98 -6.32
C LEU A 16 -3.93 -26.48 -6.65
N LEU A 17 -4.99 -25.77 -6.29
CA LEU A 17 -5.19 -24.35 -6.60
C LEU A 17 -4.67 -23.51 -5.43
N LEU A 18 -3.53 -22.86 -5.62
CA LEU A 18 -2.88 -22.10 -4.57
C LEU A 18 -3.53 -20.71 -4.47
N VAL A 19 -4.08 -20.38 -3.31
CA VAL A 19 -4.66 -19.08 -2.99
C VAL A 19 -3.85 -18.43 -1.87
N LEU A 20 -3.24 -17.29 -2.18
CA LEU A 20 -2.41 -16.54 -1.23
C LEU A 20 -3.25 -15.54 -0.41
N GLY A 21 -2.70 -15.05 0.69
CA GLY A 21 -3.40 -14.15 1.60
C GLY A 21 -3.81 -12.79 1.00
N ASP A 22 -3.20 -12.39 -0.10
CA ASP A 22 -3.54 -11.19 -0.88
C ASP A 22 -4.39 -11.50 -2.15
N GLN A 23 -4.98 -12.71 -2.27
CA GLN A 23 -5.70 -13.18 -3.46
C GLN A 23 -7.11 -13.71 -3.14
N LEU A 24 -7.85 -12.98 -2.30
CA LEU A 24 -9.10 -13.46 -1.70
C LEU A 24 -10.35 -13.10 -2.53
N ASN A 25 -10.24 -13.16 -3.86
CA ASN A 25 -11.36 -12.97 -4.79
C ASN A 25 -11.82 -14.30 -5.39
N ALA A 26 -13.15 -14.48 -5.47
CA ALA A 26 -13.76 -15.70 -5.99
C ALA A 26 -13.52 -15.92 -7.49
N ASP A 27 -13.24 -14.85 -8.23
CA ASP A 27 -12.96 -14.83 -9.67
C ASP A 27 -11.46 -14.82 -9.99
N ALA A 28 -10.60 -15.19 -9.03
CA ALA A 28 -9.16 -15.31 -9.25
C ALA A 28 -8.85 -16.22 -10.44
N SER A 29 -7.85 -15.88 -11.23
CA SER A 29 -7.50 -16.65 -12.45
C SER A 29 -7.11 -18.10 -12.13
N ALA A 30 -6.54 -18.37 -10.97
CA ALA A 30 -6.27 -19.74 -10.50
C ALA A 30 -7.55 -20.58 -10.35
N LEU A 31 -8.69 -19.94 -10.06
CA LEU A 31 -9.99 -20.58 -9.86
C LEU A 31 -10.79 -20.69 -11.16
N ALA A 32 -10.38 -20.00 -12.23
CA ALA A 32 -11.04 -20.09 -13.51
C ALA A 32 -10.99 -21.54 -14.05
N GLU A 33 -12.10 -22.02 -14.56
CA GLU A 33 -12.24 -23.38 -15.11
C GLU A 33 -11.96 -24.49 -14.07
N ALA A 34 -12.00 -24.18 -12.77
CA ALA A 34 -11.76 -25.17 -11.75
C ALA A 34 -12.98 -26.09 -11.53
N ASP A 35 -12.72 -27.37 -11.34
CA ASP A 35 -13.71 -28.42 -11.10
C ASP A 35 -13.73 -28.79 -9.62
N ARG A 36 -14.83 -28.46 -8.94
CA ARG A 36 -14.99 -28.73 -7.50
C ARG A 36 -14.90 -30.20 -7.11
N ALA A 37 -15.17 -31.11 -8.07
CA ALA A 37 -15.09 -32.55 -7.81
C ALA A 37 -13.65 -33.09 -7.87
N ARG A 38 -12.76 -32.43 -8.62
CA ARG A 38 -11.41 -32.92 -8.94
C ARG A 38 -10.28 -32.06 -8.40
N ASP A 39 -10.57 -30.78 -8.12
CA ASP A 39 -9.59 -29.80 -7.69
C ASP A 39 -9.71 -29.49 -6.19
N VAL A 40 -8.61 -29.05 -5.59
CA VAL A 40 -8.53 -28.68 -4.20
C VAL A 40 -7.97 -27.28 -4.06
N LEU A 41 -8.65 -26.41 -3.33
CA LEU A 41 -8.11 -25.12 -2.91
C LEU A 41 -7.11 -25.34 -1.78
N TRP A 42 -5.94 -24.72 -1.90
CA TRP A 42 -4.93 -24.75 -0.86
C TRP A 42 -4.66 -23.32 -0.34
N MET A 43 -4.64 -23.19 0.98
CA MET A 43 -4.29 -21.96 1.69
C MET A 43 -3.52 -22.30 2.96
N ALA A 44 -2.54 -21.49 3.35
CA ALA A 44 -1.81 -21.67 4.59
C ALA A 44 -1.54 -20.32 5.29
N GLU A 45 -1.82 -20.28 6.59
CA GLU A 45 -1.36 -19.22 7.50
C GLU A 45 0.02 -19.62 8.01
N VAL A 46 1.04 -18.75 7.84
CA VAL A 46 2.41 -19.06 8.27
C VAL A 46 3.06 -17.84 8.94
N GLN A 47 3.90 -18.08 9.95
CA GLN A 47 4.60 -17.00 10.65
C GLN A 47 5.59 -16.24 9.75
N GLU A 48 6.15 -16.91 8.75
CA GLU A 48 7.07 -16.30 7.79
C GLU A 48 6.51 -15.00 7.22
N GLU A 49 5.21 -14.96 6.86
CA GLU A 49 4.56 -13.79 6.28
C GLU A 49 4.39 -12.61 7.27
N SER A 50 4.43 -12.86 8.56
CA SER A 50 4.38 -11.81 9.58
C SER A 50 5.75 -11.44 10.15
N ARG A 51 6.79 -12.24 9.88
CA ARG A 51 8.13 -12.09 10.47
C ARG A 51 9.23 -11.70 9.47
N HIS A 52 8.99 -11.79 8.16
CA HIS A 52 9.98 -11.32 7.17
C HIS A 52 10.25 -9.81 7.30
N VAL A 53 9.24 -9.04 7.72
CA VAL A 53 9.36 -7.73 8.36
C VAL A 53 8.64 -7.78 9.71
N TRP A 54 8.90 -6.84 10.60
CA TRP A 54 8.25 -6.80 11.92
C TRP A 54 6.79 -6.33 11.81
N SER A 55 5.94 -7.14 11.16
CA SER A 55 4.57 -6.79 10.77
C SER A 55 3.71 -6.40 11.96
N SER A 56 2.95 -5.33 11.84
CA SER A 56 2.03 -4.89 12.87
C SER A 56 0.92 -5.93 13.12
N ARG A 57 0.48 -6.02 14.38
CA ARG A 57 -0.62 -6.91 14.77
C ARG A 57 -1.92 -6.64 14.00
N PRO A 58 -2.35 -5.38 13.75
CA PRO A 58 -3.52 -5.10 12.92
C PRO A 58 -3.38 -5.60 11.48
N ARG A 59 -2.18 -5.48 10.87
CA ARG A 59 -1.92 -6.01 9.52
C ARG A 59 -2.05 -7.53 9.49
N THR A 60 -1.37 -8.21 10.40
CA THR A 60 -1.45 -9.68 10.51
C THR A 60 -2.90 -10.14 10.75
N ALA A 61 -3.62 -9.48 11.66
CA ALA A 61 -5.02 -9.81 11.96
C ALA A 61 -5.94 -9.62 10.74
N LEU A 62 -5.75 -8.55 9.96
CA LEU A 62 -6.54 -8.31 8.76
C LEU A 62 -6.37 -9.44 7.73
N PHE A 63 -5.14 -9.83 7.44
CA PHE A 63 -4.86 -10.91 6.49
C PHE A 63 -5.47 -12.23 6.95
N LEU A 64 -5.21 -12.64 8.20
CA LEU A 64 -5.70 -13.91 8.72
C LEU A 64 -7.23 -13.95 8.83
N ALA A 65 -7.88 -12.87 9.26
CA ALA A 65 -9.33 -12.79 9.32
C ALA A 65 -9.95 -12.91 7.92
N ALA A 66 -9.44 -12.16 6.95
CA ALA A 66 -9.93 -12.22 5.57
C ALA A 66 -9.70 -13.61 4.93
N MET A 67 -8.54 -14.26 5.18
CA MET A 67 -8.26 -15.63 4.73
C MET A 67 -9.26 -16.63 5.32
N ARG A 68 -9.58 -16.56 6.61
CA ARG A 68 -10.54 -17.46 7.26
C ARG A 68 -11.96 -17.25 6.72
N HIS A 69 -12.39 -16.01 6.51
CA HIS A 69 -13.68 -15.72 5.87
C HIS A 69 -13.73 -16.24 4.43
N PHE A 70 -12.68 -16.06 3.66
CA PHE A 70 -12.60 -16.61 2.30
C PHE A 70 -12.70 -18.14 2.31
N ARG A 71 -11.92 -18.82 3.17
CA ARG A 71 -11.98 -20.27 3.37
C ARG A 71 -13.41 -20.73 3.63
N ASP A 72 -14.10 -20.10 4.58
CA ASP A 72 -15.44 -20.49 5.00
C ASP A 72 -16.47 -20.26 3.91
N ALA A 73 -16.37 -19.15 3.19
CA ALA A 73 -17.19 -18.89 2.01
C ALA A 73 -16.99 -19.95 0.90
N ARG A 74 -15.72 -20.33 0.62
CA ARG A 74 -15.45 -21.38 -0.39
C ARG A 74 -15.97 -22.75 0.07
N ARG A 75 -15.83 -23.10 1.34
CA ARG A 75 -16.41 -24.33 1.90
C ARG A 75 -17.93 -24.36 1.80
N ALA A 76 -18.60 -23.25 2.10
CA ALA A 76 -20.05 -23.13 1.97
C ALA A 76 -20.54 -23.30 0.53
N GLU A 77 -19.70 -22.96 -0.47
CA GLU A 77 -19.96 -23.19 -1.89
C GLU A 77 -19.64 -24.62 -2.36
N GLY A 78 -19.23 -25.51 -1.46
CA GLY A 78 -18.93 -26.90 -1.75
C GLY A 78 -17.49 -27.18 -2.24
N TRP A 79 -16.57 -26.23 -2.11
CA TRP A 79 -15.15 -26.47 -2.40
C TRP A 79 -14.50 -27.35 -1.35
N ARG A 80 -13.67 -28.28 -1.80
CA ARG A 80 -12.67 -28.93 -0.94
C ARG A 80 -11.53 -27.93 -0.68
N VAL A 81 -11.44 -27.45 0.56
CA VAL A 81 -10.42 -26.47 0.97
C VAL A 81 -9.45 -27.10 1.95
N GLU A 82 -8.22 -27.24 1.51
CA GLU A 82 -7.07 -27.64 2.29
C GLU A 82 -6.49 -26.38 2.93
N TYR A 83 -6.78 -26.18 4.20
CA TYR A 83 -6.41 -24.98 4.94
C TYR A 83 -5.54 -25.34 6.14
N VAL A 84 -4.38 -24.70 6.25
CA VAL A 84 -3.49 -24.85 7.40
C VAL A 84 -3.59 -23.56 8.24
N ALA A 85 -4.06 -23.69 9.48
CA ALA A 85 -4.13 -22.57 10.41
C ALA A 85 -2.76 -22.27 11.03
N LEU A 86 -2.55 -21.03 11.46
CA LEU A 86 -1.29 -20.58 12.05
C LEU A 86 -0.91 -21.38 13.32
N ASP A 87 -1.90 -21.74 14.10
CA ASP A 87 -1.78 -22.50 15.37
C ASP A 87 -1.91 -24.01 15.20
N ASP A 88 -2.02 -24.52 13.98
CA ASP A 88 -2.02 -25.95 13.71
C ASP A 88 -0.68 -26.55 14.22
N PRO A 89 -0.71 -27.56 15.12
CA PRO A 89 0.51 -28.15 15.70
C PRO A 89 1.50 -28.70 14.68
N GLY A 90 1.01 -29.05 13.50
CA GLY A 90 1.85 -29.58 12.42
C GLY A 90 2.34 -28.50 11.44
N ASN A 91 1.99 -27.24 11.60
CA ASN A 91 2.35 -26.18 10.66
C ASN A 91 3.86 -25.93 10.64
N SER A 92 4.49 -26.02 9.46
CA SER A 92 5.93 -25.76 9.26
C SER A 92 6.30 -24.28 9.35
N GLN A 93 5.33 -23.41 9.39
CA GLN A 93 5.46 -21.95 9.49
C GLN A 93 6.10 -21.26 8.26
N THR A 94 6.16 -21.97 7.13
CA THR A 94 6.63 -21.44 5.83
C THR A 94 5.70 -21.88 4.69
N LEU A 95 5.46 -21.00 3.71
CA LEU A 95 4.62 -21.34 2.55
C LEU A 95 5.18 -22.52 1.75
N ALA A 96 6.48 -22.55 1.52
CA ALA A 96 7.15 -23.63 0.81
C ALA A 96 7.04 -24.97 1.56
N GLY A 97 7.17 -24.95 2.89
CA GLY A 97 7.01 -26.13 3.74
C GLY A 97 5.60 -26.69 3.70
N GLU A 98 4.59 -25.83 3.84
CA GLU A 98 3.19 -26.27 3.79
C GLU A 98 2.77 -26.74 2.38
N LEU A 99 3.30 -26.11 1.32
CA LEU A 99 3.08 -26.58 -0.05
C LEU A 99 3.66 -28.00 -0.22
N ARG A 100 4.88 -28.26 0.26
CA ARG A 100 5.50 -29.59 0.22
C ARG A 100 4.62 -30.64 0.90
N ARG A 101 4.17 -30.37 2.12
CA ARG A 101 3.29 -31.28 2.89
C ARG A 101 1.97 -31.54 2.18
N ALA A 102 1.38 -30.52 1.57
CA ALA A 102 0.15 -30.67 0.80
C ALA A 102 0.35 -31.54 -0.45
N VAL A 103 1.44 -31.33 -1.20
CA VAL A 103 1.78 -32.12 -2.39
C VAL A 103 2.07 -33.58 -2.04
N GLU A 104 2.85 -33.85 -1.00
CA GLU A 104 3.16 -35.23 -0.53
C GLU A 104 1.90 -36.00 -0.16
N ARG A 105 0.94 -35.35 0.50
CA ARG A 105 -0.30 -35.94 0.97
C ARG A 105 -1.36 -36.08 -0.13
N LEU A 106 -1.55 -35.06 -0.93
CA LEU A 106 -2.63 -34.96 -1.92
C LEU A 106 -2.23 -35.50 -3.29
N ARG A 107 -0.94 -35.53 -3.59
CA ARG A 107 -0.35 -35.97 -4.87
C ARG A 107 -1.05 -35.37 -6.10
N PRO A 108 -1.17 -34.03 -6.19
CA PRO A 108 -1.82 -33.40 -7.31
C PRO A 108 -1.02 -33.61 -8.61
N ARG A 109 -1.71 -33.68 -9.75
CA ARG A 109 -1.02 -33.77 -11.04
C ARG A 109 -0.32 -32.47 -11.42
N ARG A 110 -0.85 -31.32 -11.01
CA ARG A 110 -0.25 -30.00 -11.20
C ARG A 110 -0.71 -29.01 -10.15
N LEU A 111 0.08 -27.95 -10.01
CA LEU A 111 -0.21 -26.77 -9.20
C LEU A 111 -0.70 -25.66 -10.12
N VAL A 112 -1.66 -24.87 -9.68
CA VAL A 112 -2.14 -23.67 -10.40
C VAL A 112 -2.19 -22.51 -9.41
N MET A 113 -1.61 -21.37 -9.76
CA MET A 113 -1.70 -20.15 -8.95
C MET A 113 -1.98 -18.92 -9.82
N THR A 114 -2.63 -17.93 -9.26
CA THR A 114 -2.58 -16.57 -9.78
C THR A 114 -1.19 -15.99 -9.51
N ALA A 115 -0.63 -15.23 -10.44
CA ALA A 115 0.66 -14.57 -10.25
C ALA A 115 0.70 -13.85 -8.88
N ALA A 116 1.69 -14.18 -8.05
CA ALA A 116 1.82 -13.61 -6.71
C ALA A 116 2.03 -12.10 -6.77
N GLY A 117 1.59 -11.39 -5.74
CA GLY A 117 1.86 -9.97 -5.58
C GLY A 117 3.30 -9.66 -5.12
N ASP A 118 3.94 -10.62 -4.47
CA ASP A 118 5.26 -10.51 -3.87
C ASP A 118 6.28 -11.39 -4.63
N HIS A 119 7.41 -10.77 -5.04
CA HIS A 119 8.46 -11.47 -5.78
C HIS A 119 9.10 -12.59 -4.96
N ARG A 120 9.30 -12.39 -3.64
CA ARG A 120 9.84 -13.40 -2.71
C ARG A 120 8.94 -14.64 -2.66
N VAL A 121 7.64 -14.42 -2.54
CA VAL A 121 6.64 -15.51 -2.50
C VAL A 121 6.59 -16.25 -3.84
N ALA A 122 6.59 -15.51 -4.97
CA ALA A 122 6.63 -16.10 -6.30
C ALA A 122 7.83 -17.03 -6.47
N GLN A 123 9.02 -16.59 -6.05
CA GLN A 123 10.24 -17.39 -6.12
C GLN A 123 10.20 -18.60 -5.18
N ALA A 124 9.77 -18.43 -3.93
CA ALA A 124 9.71 -19.51 -2.95
C ALA A 124 8.80 -20.65 -3.41
N LEU A 125 7.58 -20.32 -3.91
CA LEU A 125 6.63 -21.32 -4.39
C LEU A 125 7.09 -21.99 -5.70
N SER A 126 7.68 -21.23 -6.63
CA SER A 126 8.23 -21.78 -7.88
C SER A 126 9.38 -22.75 -7.61
N SER A 127 10.29 -22.40 -6.69
CA SER A 127 11.40 -23.25 -6.29
C SER A 127 10.91 -24.51 -5.56
N ALA A 128 9.91 -24.39 -4.69
CA ALA A 128 9.30 -25.53 -4.00
C ALA A 128 8.64 -26.49 -5.01
N ALA A 129 7.86 -25.99 -5.97
CA ALA A 129 7.22 -26.80 -7.00
C ALA A 129 8.25 -27.55 -7.87
N ALA A 130 9.31 -26.86 -8.30
CA ALA A 130 10.40 -27.47 -9.06
C ALA A 130 11.12 -28.57 -8.28
N GLY A 131 11.41 -28.35 -6.99
CA GLY A 131 12.03 -29.34 -6.12
C GLY A 131 11.15 -30.58 -5.84
N LEU A 132 9.83 -30.43 -5.98
CA LEU A 132 8.86 -31.52 -5.84
C LEU A 132 8.58 -32.25 -7.16
N GLY A 133 9.07 -31.75 -8.28
CA GLY A 133 8.81 -32.31 -9.62
C GLY A 133 7.35 -32.19 -10.05
N VAL A 134 6.57 -31.24 -9.50
CA VAL A 134 5.16 -31.02 -9.86
C VAL A 134 5.06 -29.78 -10.74
N PRO A 135 4.44 -29.85 -11.94
CA PRO A 135 4.28 -28.68 -12.80
C PRO A 135 3.49 -27.57 -12.11
N LEU A 136 4.00 -26.32 -12.16
CA LEU A 136 3.32 -25.13 -11.67
C LEU A 136 2.87 -24.26 -12.85
N GLU A 137 1.56 -24.07 -12.98
CA GLU A 137 0.93 -23.15 -13.90
C GLU A 137 0.67 -21.81 -13.19
N VAL A 138 1.32 -20.73 -13.65
CA VAL A 138 1.11 -19.37 -13.12
C VAL A 138 0.23 -18.61 -14.10
N ARG A 139 -0.93 -18.14 -13.65
CA ARG A 139 -1.91 -17.40 -14.44
C ARG A 139 -1.82 -15.92 -14.16
N GLU A 140 -2.06 -15.09 -15.18
CA GLU A 140 -2.11 -13.62 -15.05
C GLU A 140 -3.14 -13.19 -13.99
N ASP A 141 -2.79 -12.19 -13.19
CA ASP A 141 -3.70 -11.63 -12.20
C ASP A 141 -4.67 -10.63 -12.84
N ARG A 142 -5.88 -11.06 -13.10
CA ARG A 142 -6.94 -10.30 -13.76
C ARG A 142 -7.60 -9.24 -12.85
N HIS A 143 -7.22 -9.17 -11.60
CA HIS A 143 -7.69 -8.11 -10.68
C HIS A 143 -7.13 -6.73 -11.07
N PHE A 144 -6.01 -6.68 -11.78
CA PHE A 144 -5.43 -5.46 -12.33
C PHE A 144 -6.05 -5.12 -13.70
N LEU A 145 -6.00 -3.82 -14.06
CA LEU A 145 -6.49 -3.30 -15.33
C LEU A 145 -5.42 -3.35 -16.42
N CYS A 146 -4.16 -3.50 -16.03
CA CYS A 146 -3.01 -3.60 -16.92
C CYS A 146 -2.18 -4.83 -16.55
N SER A 147 -1.88 -5.70 -17.50
CA SER A 147 -0.97 -6.81 -17.31
C SER A 147 0.48 -6.33 -17.18
N THR A 148 1.36 -7.19 -16.64
CA THR A 148 2.80 -6.89 -16.59
C THR A 148 3.43 -6.81 -17.99
N ALA A 149 2.93 -7.61 -18.93
CA ALA A 149 3.36 -7.57 -20.33
C ALA A 149 2.95 -6.25 -21.02
N GLU A 150 1.74 -5.77 -20.81
CA GLU A 150 1.27 -4.48 -21.34
C GLU A 150 2.06 -3.30 -20.77
N PHE A 151 2.37 -3.32 -19.47
CA PHE A 151 3.23 -2.29 -18.87
C PHE A 151 4.65 -2.34 -19.46
N THR A 152 5.20 -3.52 -19.67
CA THR A 152 6.51 -3.70 -20.30
C THR A 152 6.53 -3.12 -21.72
N ALA A 153 5.47 -3.36 -22.50
CA ALA A 153 5.30 -2.77 -23.82
C ALA A 153 5.19 -1.24 -23.77
N HIS A 154 4.41 -0.68 -22.80
CA HIS A 154 4.36 0.76 -22.56
C HIS A 154 5.73 1.35 -22.24
N ALA A 155 6.54 0.65 -21.44
CA ALA A 155 7.84 1.12 -21.00
C ALA A 155 8.94 0.98 -22.06
N ALA A 156 8.74 0.14 -23.08
CA ALA A 156 9.74 -0.15 -24.10
C ALA A 156 10.17 1.10 -24.89
N GLY A 157 11.48 1.31 -25.01
CA GLY A 157 12.07 2.44 -25.75
C GLY A 157 11.89 3.81 -25.10
N ARG A 158 11.20 3.94 -23.98
CA ARG A 158 11.01 5.22 -23.28
C ARG A 158 12.21 5.53 -22.40
N LYS A 159 12.83 6.70 -22.60
CA LYS A 159 13.92 7.18 -21.75
C LYS A 159 13.46 7.54 -20.33
N GLN A 160 12.23 7.99 -20.19
CA GLN A 160 11.60 8.34 -18.92
C GLN A 160 10.18 7.80 -18.89
N LEU A 161 9.84 7.15 -17.81
CA LEU A 161 8.46 6.76 -17.53
C LEU A 161 7.76 7.93 -16.83
N ARG A 162 6.52 8.18 -17.23
CA ARG A 162 5.67 9.20 -16.62
C ARG A 162 4.26 8.64 -16.46
N LEU A 163 3.76 8.65 -15.25
CA LEU A 163 2.40 8.25 -14.93
C LEU A 163 1.35 8.87 -15.87
N GLU A 164 1.47 10.16 -16.16
CA GLU A 164 0.49 10.90 -16.97
C GLU A 164 0.22 10.24 -18.33
N PHE A 165 1.25 9.79 -19.04
CA PHE A 165 1.09 9.14 -20.35
C PHE A 165 0.49 7.75 -20.22
N PHE A 166 0.92 6.99 -19.21
CA PHE A 166 0.37 5.66 -18.92
C PHE A 166 -1.11 5.74 -18.52
N TYR A 167 -1.46 6.69 -17.66
CA TYR A 167 -2.83 6.91 -17.22
C TYR A 167 -3.76 7.27 -18.40
N ARG A 168 -3.33 8.14 -19.31
CA ARG A 168 -4.09 8.47 -20.52
C ARG A 168 -4.32 7.26 -21.43
N GLU A 169 -3.32 6.40 -21.59
CA GLU A 169 -3.45 5.15 -22.32
C GLU A 169 -4.51 4.23 -21.69
N LEU A 170 -4.49 4.08 -20.37
CA LEU A 170 -5.46 3.26 -19.66
C LEU A 170 -6.87 3.87 -19.71
N ARG A 171 -7.03 5.19 -19.56
CA ARG A 171 -8.33 5.85 -19.70
C ARG A 171 -8.94 5.58 -21.08
N ARG A 172 -8.17 5.68 -22.14
CA ARG A 172 -8.65 5.39 -23.51
C ARG A 172 -9.00 3.92 -23.66
N ARG A 173 -8.16 3.02 -23.21
CA ARG A 173 -8.36 1.56 -23.30
C ARG A 173 -9.64 1.11 -22.60
N HIS A 174 -9.88 1.62 -21.42
CA HIS A 174 -11.03 1.23 -20.59
C HIS A 174 -12.23 2.18 -20.72
N ARG A 175 -12.14 3.21 -21.55
CA ARG A 175 -13.18 4.24 -21.77
C ARG A 175 -13.64 4.93 -20.49
N ILE A 176 -12.69 5.28 -19.59
CA ILE A 176 -12.97 5.86 -18.29
C ILE A 176 -12.86 7.40 -18.36
N LEU A 177 -13.91 8.11 -17.88
CA LEU A 177 -14.05 9.56 -17.90
C LEU A 177 -13.79 10.18 -19.29
N LEU A 178 -14.27 9.51 -20.33
CA LEU A 178 -14.24 10.00 -21.71
C LEU A 178 -15.65 10.32 -22.20
N ASP A 179 -15.74 11.28 -23.11
CA ASP A 179 -16.96 11.56 -23.88
C ASP A 179 -17.15 10.55 -25.01
N ASP A 180 -18.20 10.71 -25.80
CA ASP A 180 -18.54 9.84 -26.93
C ASP A 180 -17.48 9.91 -28.05
N ALA A 181 -16.78 11.04 -28.20
CA ALA A 181 -15.68 11.21 -29.15
C ALA A 181 -14.35 10.59 -28.68
N GLY A 182 -14.29 10.10 -27.42
CA GLY A 182 -13.08 9.53 -26.82
C GLY A 182 -12.12 10.58 -26.25
N GLU A 183 -12.58 11.83 -26.12
CA GLU A 183 -11.81 12.88 -25.47
C GLU A 183 -12.09 12.96 -23.95
N PRO A 184 -11.17 13.50 -23.15
CA PRO A 184 -11.34 13.53 -21.71
C PRO A 184 -12.48 14.47 -21.30
N LEU A 185 -13.37 13.99 -20.41
CA LEU A 185 -14.43 14.82 -19.84
C LEU A 185 -13.82 16.11 -19.24
N GLY A 186 -14.50 17.24 -19.46
CA GLY A 186 -14.02 18.58 -19.06
C GLY A 186 -12.81 19.08 -19.84
N GLY A 187 -12.43 18.42 -20.95
CA GLY A 187 -11.33 18.86 -21.84
C GLY A 187 -9.92 18.71 -21.25
N GLN A 188 -9.78 18.08 -20.09
CA GLN A 188 -8.50 17.91 -19.38
C GLN A 188 -8.27 16.46 -18.95
N TRP A 189 -6.99 16.02 -19.00
CA TRP A 189 -6.61 14.67 -18.59
C TRP A 189 -6.44 14.51 -17.08
N ASN A 190 -6.20 15.59 -16.35
CA ASN A 190 -6.12 15.59 -14.89
C ASN A 190 -6.51 16.95 -14.31
N PHE A 191 -6.94 16.97 -13.06
CA PHE A 191 -7.39 18.13 -12.30
C PHE A 191 -6.55 18.36 -11.04
N ASP A 192 -5.27 17.97 -11.03
CA ASP A 192 -4.36 18.15 -9.89
C ASP A 192 -4.29 19.58 -9.38
N HIS A 193 -4.44 20.55 -10.28
CA HIS A 193 -4.40 21.96 -9.92
C HIS A 193 -5.56 22.35 -9.00
N ASP A 194 -6.73 21.77 -9.23
CA ASP A 194 -7.97 22.09 -8.50
C ASP A 194 -8.01 21.36 -7.15
N ASN A 195 -7.21 20.30 -6.99
CA ASN A 195 -7.21 19.38 -5.86
C ASN A 195 -6.10 19.67 -4.81
N ARG A 196 -5.89 20.96 -4.43
CA ARG A 196 -4.82 21.39 -3.50
C ARG A 196 -5.31 22.26 -2.36
N GLY A 197 -6.53 22.06 -1.91
CA GLY A 197 -7.12 22.80 -0.81
C GLY A 197 -6.52 22.42 0.55
N SER A 198 -6.68 23.32 1.51
CA SER A 198 -6.41 23.09 2.93
C SER A 198 -7.57 23.66 3.75
N PHE A 199 -7.70 23.25 5.01
CA PHE A 199 -8.81 23.71 5.87
C PHE A 199 -8.63 25.15 6.41
N GLY A 200 -7.46 25.75 6.22
CA GLY A 200 -7.18 27.08 6.77
C GLY A 200 -7.07 27.06 8.30
N ARG A 201 -7.43 28.18 8.95
CA ARG A 201 -7.38 28.32 10.41
C ARG A 201 -8.60 27.72 11.12
N GLU A 202 -9.72 27.65 10.43
CA GLU A 202 -11.01 27.18 10.99
C GLU A 202 -11.05 25.65 11.15
N GLY A 203 -10.22 24.95 10.41
CA GLY A 203 -10.16 23.49 10.43
C GLY A 203 -11.23 22.81 9.57
N PRO A 204 -11.31 21.48 9.63
CA PRO A 204 -12.38 20.73 9.01
C PRO A 204 -13.74 21.06 9.66
N PRO A 205 -14.85 20.87 8.94
CA PRO A 205 -16.17 21.09 9.49
C PRO A 205 -16.46 20.15 10.66
N ALA A 206 -17.30 20.61 11.60
CA ALA A 206 -17.63 19.84 12.82
C ALA A 206 -18.37 18.51 12.53
N ASP A 207 -19.03 18.41 11.38
CA ASP A 207 -19.73 17.24 10.87
C ASP A 207 -18.90 16.40 9.90
N LEU A 208 -17.56 16.42 10.04
CA LEU A 208 -16.66 15.60 9.22
C LEU A 208 -17.10 14.13 9.22
N PRO A 209 -17.40 13.53 8.04
CA PRO A 209 -17.95 12.19 7.98
C PRO A 209 -16.92 11.13 8.39
N ALA A 210 -17.18 10.43 9.50
CA ALA A 210 -16.37 9.28 9.89
C ALA A 210 -16.56 8.11 8.91
N PRO A 211 -15.51 7.31 8.63
CA PRO A 211 -15.68 6.08 7.89
C PRO A 211 -16.57 5.09 8.62
N ARG A 212 -17.30 4.27 7.84
CA ARG A 212 -18.10 3.18 8.39
C ARG A 212 -17.26 2.26 9.28
N HIS A 213 -17.78 1.95 10.46
CA HIS A 213 -17.17 1.03 11.42
C HIS A 213 -17.62 -0.42 11.15
N PHE A 214 -16.69 -1.37 11.29
CA PHE A 214 -16.92 -2.82 11.14
C PHE A 214 -16.56 -3.53 12.44
N ALA A 215 -17.55 -3.86 13.24
CA ALA A 215 -17.33 -4.59 14.49
C ALA A 215 -16.80 -6.01 14.20
N PRO A 216 -15.72 -6.46 14.85
CA PRO A 216 -15.23 -7.83 14.71
C PRO A 216 -16.29 -8.87 15.00
N ASP A 217 -16.52 -9.80 14.08
CA ASP A 217 -17.40 -10.96 14.27
C ASP A 217 -16.68 -12.10 15.04
N ALA A 218 -17.30 -13.28 15.13
CA ALA A 218 -16.72 -14.39 15.90
C ALA A 218 -15.38 -14.87 15.34
N VAL A 219 -15.27 -15.00 14.02
CA VAL A 219 -14.02 -15.43 13.33
C VAL A 219 -12.93 -14.38 13.52
N THR A 220 -13.26 -13.12 13.32
CA THR A 220 -12.32 -12.01 13.49
C THR A 220 -11.84 -11.90 14.94
N ARG A 221 -12.74 -12.04 15.95
CA ARG A 221 -12.35 -12.05 17.37
C ARG A 221 -11.41 -13.20 17.74
N GLU A 222 -11.61 -14.38 17.16
CA GLU A 222 -10.68 -15.51 17.31
C GLU A 222 -9.31 -15.17 16.77
N VAL A 223 -9.22 -14.61 15.58
CA VAL A 223 -7.95 -14.16 14.97
C VAL A 223 -7.27 -13.09 15.81
N LEU A 224 -8.01 -12.08 16.31
CA LEU A 224 -7.44 -11.04 17.16
C LEU A 224 -6.77 -11.62 18.42
N ARG A 225 -7.41 -12.61 19.06
CA ARG A 225 -6.81 -13.33 20.22
C ARG A 225 -5.57 -14.10 19.80
N LEU A 226 -5.63 -14.87 18.72
CA LEU A 226 -4.50 -15.62 18.20
C LEU A 226 -3.30 -14.72 17.90
N VAL A 227 -3.52 -13.59 17.24
CA VAL A 227 -2.47 -12.63 16.91
C VAL A 227 -1.87 -11.99 18.18
N ALA A 228 -2.69 -11.66 19.17
CA ALA A 228 -2.20 -11.14 20.45
C ALA A 228 -1.30 -12.13 21.17
N GLU A 229 -1.65 -13.43 21.13
CA GLU A 229 -0.91 -14.51 21.77
C GLU A 229 0.38 -14.88 21.02
N ARG A 230 0.34 -14.93 19.68
CA ARG A 230 1.47 -15.40 18.86
C ARG A 230 2.49 -14.31 18.53
N PHE A 231 2.08 -13.04 18.56
CA PHE A 231 2.90 -11.89 18.20
C PHE A 231 2.87 -10.78 19.26
N PRO A 232 3.10 -11.09 20.56
CA PRO A 232 2.99 -10.10 21.64
C PRO A 232 3.97 -8.94 21.47
N GLU A 233 5.15 -9.18 20.89
CA GLU A 233 6.22 -8.20 20.68
C GLU A 233 6.03 -7.35 19.41
N HIS A 234 5.09 -7.71 18.54
CA HIS A 234 4.86 -7.00 17.29
C HIS A 234 4.12 -5.67 17.52
N PRO A 235 4.44 -4.62 16.74
CA PRO A 235 3.84 -3.30 16.94
C PRO A 235 2.35 -3.28 16.60
N GLY A 236 1.68 -2.21 17.02
CA GLY A 236 0.29 -1.93 16.70
C GLY A 236 -0.70 -2.35 17.77
N ASP A 237 -1.89 -1.73 17.74
CA ASP A 237 -2.98 -1.95 18.68
C ASP A 237 -4.13 -2.70 17.99
N LEU A 238 -4.63 -3.75 18.64
CA LEU A 238 -5.76 -4.53 18.16
C LEU A 238 -7.11 -4.00 18.67
N ALA A 239 -7.12 -3.17 19.72
CA ALA A 239 -8.36 -2.66 20.31
C ALA A 239 -9.14 -1.74 19.34
N ALA A 240 -8.43 -1.07 18.43
CA ALA A 240 -9.02 -0.19 17.42
C ALA A 240 -9.29 -0.91 16.08
N PHE A 241 -9.24 -2.25 16.03
CA PHE A 241 -9.45 -2.99 14.79
C PHE A 241 -10.90 -2.89 14.31
N ASP A 242 -11.11 -2.25 13.17
CA ASP A 242 -12.43 -2.03 12.55
C ASP A 242 -12.39 -2.12 11.00
N TRP A 243 -11.51 -2.97 10.48
CA TRP A 243 -11.32 -3.12 9.04
C TRP A 243 -12.31 -4.10 8.42
N PRO A 244 -12.80 -3.84 7.18
CA PRO A 244 -13.59 -4.82 6.45
C PRO A 244 -12.75 -6.05 6.13
N VAL A 245 -13.26 -7.24 6.46
CA VAL A 245 -12.59 -8.54 6.25
C VAL A 245 -13.33 -9.44 5.27
N THR A 246 -14.47 -8.97 4.74
CA THR A 246 -15.27 -9.67 3.74
C THR A 246 -15.55 -8.81 2.52
N PRO A 247 -15.85 -9.41 1.34
CA PRO A 247 -16.29 -8.65 0.16
C PRO A 247 -17.57 -7.83 0.40
N VAL A 248 -18.47 -8.29 1.26
CA VAL A 248 -19.70 -7.57 1.61
C VAL A 248 -19.37 -6.29 2.38
N ASP A 249 -18.54 -6.40 3.41
CA ASP A 249 -18.11 -5.23 4.19
C ASP A 249 -17.29 -4.25 3.35
N ALA A 250 -16.45 -4.77 2.44
CA ALA A 250 -15.67 -3.94 1.53
C ALA A 250 -16.56 -3.10 0.58
N ARG A 251 -17.68 -3.67 0.08
CA ARG A 251 -18.68 -2.92 -0.71
C ARG A 251 -19.39 -1.87 0.13
N LEU A 252 -19.80 -2.22 1.35
CA LEU A 252 -20.40 -1.24 2.28
C LEU A 252 -19.45 -0.08 2.61
N ALA A 253 -18.14 -0.35 2.70
CA ALA A 253 -17.12 0.70 2.85
C ALA A 253 -16.99 1.57 1.59
N LEU A 254 -17.11 0.98 0.39
CA LEU A 254 -17.14 1.71 -0.88
C LEU A 254 -18.35 2.62 -0.96
N ASP A 255 -19.55 2.10 -0.70
CA ASP A 255 -20.80 2.86 -0.76
C ASP A 255 -20.78 4.05 0.21
N ASP A 256 -20.30 3.84 1.42
CA ASP A 256 -20.13 4.87 2.44
C ASP A 256 -19.12 5.96 2.00
N PHE A 257 -18.00 5.57 1.41
CA PHE A 257 -17.01 6.52 0.89
C PHE A 257 -17.60 7.35 -0.27
N ILE A 258 -18.24 6.72 -1.24
CA ILE A 258 -18.83 7.39 -2.41
C ILE A 258 -19.89 8.41 -1.97
N ALA A 259 -20.72 8.05 -0.98
CA ALA A 259 -21.79 8.92 -0.52
C ALA A 259 -21.31 10.13 0.30
N HIS A 260 -20.33 9.91 1.18
CA HIS A 260 -20.05 10.89 2.24
C HIS A 260 -18.69 11.58 2.13
N ARG A 261 -17.67 10.97 1.51
CA ARG A 261 -16.31 11.52 1.49
C ARG A 261 -15.78 11.86 0.10
N LEU A 262 -16.15 11.10 -0.92
CA LEU A 262 -15.70 11.36 -2.29
C LEU A 262 -16.04 12.78 -2.79
N PRO A 263 -17.20 13.40 -2.44
CA PRO A 263 -17.52 14.77 -2.88
C PRO A 263 -16.49 15.83 -2.47
N GLN A 264 -15.77 15.62 -1.37
CA GLN A 264 -14.75 16.53 -0.86
C GLN A 264 -13.32 15.98 -1.00
N PHE A 265 -13.17 14.73 -1.45
CA PHE A 265 -11.88 14.05 -1.54
C PHE A 265 -10.88 14.85 -2.39
N GLY A 266 -11.25 15.25 -3.60
CA GLY A 266 -10.37 15.97 -4.50
C GLY A 266 -9.80 17.22 -3.84
N ARG A 267 -10.69 18.09 -3.35
CA ARG A 267 -10.30 19.36 -2.73
C ARG A 267 -9.33 19.19 -1.56
N TYR A 268 -9.52 18.16 -0.70
CA TYR A 268 -8.78 18.00 0.56
C TYR A 268 -7.86 16.77 0.60
N GLN A 269 -7.56 16.14 -0.55
CA GLN A 269 -6.71 14.95 -0.60
C GLN A 269 -5.30 15.17 -0.02
N ASP A 270 -4.78 16.40 -0.05
CA ASP A 270 -3.47 16.79 0.46
C ASP A 270 -3.52 17.42 1.87
N ALA A 271 -4.70 17.63 2.42
CA ALA A 271 -4.85 18.25 3.74
C ALA A 271 -4.48 17.27 4.86
N ILE A 272 -3.94 17.80 5.96
CA ILE A 272 -3.58 17.08 7.18
C ILE A 272 -4.20 17.85 8.35
N TRP A 273 -4.77 17.13 9.33
CA TRP A 273 -5.26 17.76 10.55
C TRP A 273 -4.97 16.86 11.76
N LEU A 274 -4.37 17.42 12.80
CA LEU A 274 -4.04 16.67 14.01
C LEU A 274 -5.29 16.08 14.64
N GLY A 275 -5.24 14.80 14.98
CA GLY A 275 -6.34 14.06 15.57
C GLY A 275 -7.40 13.57 14.60
N GLU A 276 -7.34 13.94 13.31
CA GLU A 276 -8.29 13.53 12.28
C GLU A 276 -7.63 12.56 11.27
N PRO A 277 -7.59 11.27 11.58
CA PRO A 277 -6.82 10.30 10.78
C PRO A 277 -7.42 10.02 9.40
N TRP A 278 -8.71 10.26 9.22
CA TRP A 278 -9.44 9.83 8.03
C TRP A 278 -9.70 10.96 7.05
N LEU A 279 -10.09 12.14 7.54
CA LEU A 279 -10.56 13.24 6.73
C LEU A 279 -11.52 12.73 5.64
N TYR A 280 -11.26 13.07 4.38
CA TYR A 280 -12.07 12.59 3.25
C TYR A 280 -11.46 11.38 2.51
N HIS A 281 -10.49 10.66 3.10
CA HIS A 281 -9.85 9.50 2.48
C HIS A 281 -10.71 8.24 2.53
N SER A 282 -10.51 7.34 1.56
CA SER A 282 -11.42 6.21 1.31
C SER A 282 -11.26 5.02 2.25
N ARG A 283 -10.06 4.74 2.77
CA ARG A 283 -9.70 3.49 3.49
C ARG A 283 -9.88 2.20 2.65
N LEU A 284 -10.04 2.28 1.33
CA LEU A 284 -10.34 1.12 0.48
C LEU A 284 -9.10 0.34 0.03
N ALA A 285 -7.90 0.89 0.22
CA ALA A 285 -6.66 0.29 -0.27
C ALA A 285 -6.43 -1.13 0.26
N ALA A 286 -6.66 -1.38 1.56
CA ALA A 286 -6.53 -2.69 2.16
C ALA A 286 -7.48 -3.72 1.52
N ALA A 287 -8.76 -3.36 1.35
CA ALA A 287 -9.75 -4.24 0.71
C ALA A 287 -9.41 -4.55 -0.76
N MET A 288 -8.91 -3.56 -1.52
CA MET A 288 -8.46 -3.79 -2.91
C MET A 288 -7.18 -4.63 -2.97
N ASN A 289 -6.25 -4.46 -2.03
CA ASN A 289 -4.99 -5.20 -2.04
C ASN A 289 -5.15 -6.66 -1.59
N LEU A 290 -6.10 -6.95 -0.70
CA LEU A 290 -6.54 -8.31 -0.38
C LEU A 290 -7.49 -8.92 -1.42
N LYS A 291 -7.91 -8.13 -2.42
CA LYS A 291 -8.88 -8.47 -3.47
C LYS A 291 -10.29 -8.79 -2.97
N LEU A 292 -10.65 -8.25 -1.80
CA LEU A 292 -12.05 -8.27 -1.33
C LEU A 292 -12.94 -7.33 -2.15
N LEU A 293 -12.35 -6.34 -2.80
CA LEU A 293 -13.01 -5.33 -3.62
C LEU A 293 -12.29 -5.16 -4.95
N ASN A 294 -13.02 -5.31 -6.06
CA ASN A 294 -12.43 -5.18 -7.39
C ASN A 294 -12.22 -3.69 -7.75
N PRO A 295 -11.02 -3.26 -8.20
CA PRO A 295 -10.77 -1.88 -8.59
C PRO A 295 -11.68 -1.39 -9.73
N ARG A 296 -12.19 -2.29 -10.59
CA ARG A 296 -13.18 -1.92 -11.62
C ARG A 296 -14.51 -1.49 -11.01
N GLU A 297 -14.97 -2.17 -9.96
CA GLU A 297 -16.17 -1.77 -9.21
C GLU A 297 -15.98 -0.39 -8.58
N VAL A 298 -14.80 -0.13 -8.00
CA VAL A 298 -14.48 1.15 -7.35
C VAL A 298 -14.47 2.30 -8.36
N ILE A 299 -13.84 2.10 -9.51
CA ILE A 299 -13.80 3.09 -10.59
C ILE A 299 -15.21 3.37 -11.12
N ALA A 300 -15.96 2.31 -11.40
CA ALA A 300 -17.33 2.43 -11.93
C ALA A 300 -18.27 3.17 -10.96
N ALA A 301 -18.14 2.92 -9.64
CA ALA A 301 -18.92 3.63 -8.62
C ALA A 301 -18.59 5.12 -8.58
N ALA A 302 -17.31 5.49 -8.69
CA ALA A 302 -16.90 6.90 -8.73
C ALA A 302 -17.36 7.60 -10.01
N GLU A 303 -17.27 6.95 -11.18
CA GLU A 303 -17.81 7.47 -12.44
C GLU A 303 -19.33 7.65 -12.40
N ALA A 304 -20.06 6.68 -11.86
CA ALA A 304 -21.51 6.77 -11.70
C ALA A 304 -21.90 7.95 -10.79
N ALA A 305 -21.19 8.13 -9.66
CA ALA A 305 -21.43 9.24 -8.76
C ALA A 305 -21.22 10.61 -9.44
N HIS A 306 -20.22 10.73 -10.29
CA HIS A 306 -20.00 11.92 -11.12
C HIS A 306 -21.11 12.12 -12.17
N ARG A 307 -21.45 11.06 -12.89
CA ARG A 307 -22.49 11.10 -13.94
C ARG A 307 -23.86 11.47 -13.38
N ASP A 308 -24.15 11.03 -12.15
CA ASP A 308 -25.38 11.35 -11.41
C ASP A 308 -25.35 12.78 -10.78
N GLY A 309 -24.29 13.55 -10.97
CA GLY A 309 -24.15 14.91 -10.43
C GLY A 309 -23.88 14.98 -8.91
N ARG A 310 -23.59 13.84 -8.25
CA ARG A 310 -23.30 13.79 -6.80
C ARG A 310 -21.87 14.17 -6.44
N VAL A 311 -20.95 14.05 -7.39
CA VAL A 311 -19.51 14.31 -7.22
C VAL A 311 -19.01 15.13 -8.40
N ASP A 312 -18.22 16.17 -8.13
CA ASP A 312 -17.59 16.97 -9.19
C ASP A 312 -16.51 16.18 -9.94
N LEU A 313 -16.20 16.61 -11.14
CA LEU A 313 -15.21 15.94 -12.00
C LEU A 313 -13.80 15.94 -11.40
N PRO A 314 -13.30 17.03 -10.78
CA PRO A 314 -11.99 17.03 -10.12
C PRO A 314 -11.86 15.97 -9.02
N SER A 315 -12.87 15.79 -8.16
CA SER A 315 -12.86 14.76 -7.11
C SER A 315 -12.92 13.34 -7.68
N ALA A 316 -13.82 13.10 -8.65
CA ALA A 316 -13.95 11.80 -9.29
C ALA A 316 -12.67 11.40 -10.05
N GLU A 317 -12.12 12.31 -10.87
CA GLU A 317 -10.88 12.07 -11.62
C GLU A 317 -9.69 11.89 -10.69
N GLY A 318 -9.55 12.76 -9.68
CA GLY A 318 -8.48 12.69 -8.70
C GLY A 318 -8.46 11.35 -7.98
N PHE A 319 -9.62 10.80 -7.60
CA PHE A 319 -9.75 9.49 -6.97
C PHE A 319 -9.45 8.34 -7.95
N ILE A 320 -10.08 8.36 -9.13
CA ILE A 320 -9.87 7.33 -10.17
C ILE A 320 -8.40 7.25 -10.58
N ARG A 321 -7.70 8.38 -10.64
CA ARG A 321 -6.28 8.41 -10.98
C ARG A 321 -5.40 7.69 -9.94
N GLN A 322 -5.79 7.64 -8.67
CA GLN A 322 -5.07 6.85 -7.67
C GLN A 322 -5.15 5.35 -7.99
N ILE A 323 -6.27 4.89 -8.56
CA ILE A 323 -6.54 3.48 -8.83
C ILE A 323 -6.06 3.09 -10.23
N LEU A 324 -6.63 3.70 -11.28
CA LEU A 324 -6.27 3.41 -12.66
C LEU A 324 -4.85 3.87 -13.03
N GLY A 325 -4.40 4.99 -12.46
CA GLY A 325 -3.07 5.54 -12.69
C GLY A 325 -2.04 4.93 -11.76
N TRP A 326 -1.97 5.41 -10.53
CA TRP A 326 -0.88 5.07 -9.61
C TRP A 326 -0.81 3.59 -9.26
N ARG A 327 -1.91 2.96 -8.88
CA ARG A 327 -1.91 1.54 -8.49
C ARG A 327 -1.38 0.62 -9.61
N GLU A 328 -1.84 0.83 -10.84
CA GLU A 328 -1.37 0.06 -11.99
C GLU A 328 0.09 0.38 -12.36
N TYR A 329 0.46 1.66 -12.27
CA TYR A 329 1.82 2.13 -12.58
C TYR A 329 2.87 1.57 -11.61
N VAL A 330 2.61 1.62 -10.31
CA VAL A 330 3.56 1.10 -9.29
C VAL A 330 3.73 -0.41 -9.42
N ARG A 331 2.65 -1.17 -9.71
CA ARG A 331 2.75 -2.61 -10.00
C ARG A 331 3.65 -2.88 -11.20
N GLY A 332 3.48 -2.09 -12.26
CA GLY A 332 4.31 -2.20 -13.46
C GLY A 332 5.79 -1.95 -13.20
N ILE A 333 6.10 -0.88 -12.46
CA ILE A 333 7.48 -0.56 -12.02
C ILE A 333 8.04 -1.71 -11.16
N TYR A 334 7.29 -2.17 -10.16
CA TYR A 334 7.72 -3.25 -9.27
C TYR A 334 8.16 -4.50 -10.06
N TRP A 335 7.28 -5.06 -10.86
CA TRP A 335 7.59 -6.29 -11.59
C TRP A 335 8.67 -6.14 -12.66
N ARG A 336 8.82 -4.95 -13.22
CA ARG A 336 9.88 -4.66 -14.18
C ARG A 336 11.25 -4.58 -13.54
N GLU A 337 11.35 -4.06 -12.32
CA GLU A 337 12.63 -3.69 -11.70
C GLU A 337 13.10 -4.71 -10.63
N MET A 338 12.21 -5.60 -10.17
CA MET A 338 12.59 -6.66 -9.23
C MET A 338 13.51 -7.71 -9.91
N PRO A 339 14.44 -8.37 -9.17
CA PRO A 339 14.65 -8.26 -7.71
C PRO A 339 15.52 -7.09 -7.25
N GLY A 340 16.22 -6.41 -8.12
CA GLY A 340 17.22 -5.41 -7.75
C GLY A 340 16.65 -4.07 -7.25
N TYR A 341 15.33 -3.87 -7.33
CA TYR A 341 14.71 -2.58 -7.02
C TYR A 341 14.86 -2.17 -5.55
N LEU A 342 14.77 -3.13 -4.63
CA LEU A 342 14.85 -2.87 -3.18
C LEU A 342 16.26 -2.42 -2.73
N GLU A 343 17.28 -2.68 -3.52
CA GLU A 343 18.67 -2.31 -3.20
C GLU A 343 19.08 -0.93 -3.77
N ARG A 344 18.14 -0.25 -4.48
CA ARG A 344 18.43 1.06 -5.05
C ARG A 344 18.62 2.12 -3.97
N ASN A 345 19.66 2.95 -4.12
CA ASN A 345 20.02 4.01 -3.20
C ASN A 345 20.77 5.15 -3.92
N GLU A 346 20.11 5.82 -4.86
CA GLU A 346 20.71 6.88 -5.70
C GLU A 346 21.31 8.04 -4.88
N LEU A 347 20.75 8.31 -3.72
CA LEU A 347 21.19 9.40 -2.85
C LEU A 347 22.31 8.99 -1.89
N GLY A 348 22.71 7.71 -1.85
CA GLY A 348 23.72 7.20 -0.92
C GLY A 348 23.32 7.39 0.55
N ALA A 349 22.04 7.21 0.88
CA ALA A 349 21.50 7.39 2.22
C ALA A 349 21.81 6.16 3.09
N GLU A 350 22.46 6.36 4.25
CA GLU A 350 22.95 5.25 5.09
C GLU A 350 22.52 5.37 6.57
N GLU A 351 21.76 6.41 6.92
CA GLU A 351 21.32 6.59 8.29
C GLU A 351 20.31 5.50 8.71
N SER A 352 20.35 5.18 10.00
CA SER A 352 19.40 4.24 10.59
C SER A 352 18.02 4.90 10.78
N LEU A 353 16.96 4.12 10.68
CA LEU A 353 15.62 4.59 11.01
C LEU A 353 15.54 4.97 12.50
N PRO A 354 15.17 6.21 12.85
CA PRO A 354 15.09 6.66 14.24
C PRO A 354 14.11 5.82 15.07
N LYS A 355 14.44 5.55 16.33
CA LYS A 355 13.61 4.76 17.24
C LYS A 355 12.18 5.27 17.38
N PHE A 356 11.98 6.58 17.29
CA PHE A 356 10.64 7.17 17.42
C PHE A 356 9.67 6.78 16.29
N TYR A 357 10.15 6.21 15.17
CA TYR A 357 9.26 5.59 14.18
C TYR A 357 8.49 4.39 14.74
N TRP A 358 9.07 3.73 15.73
CA TRP A 358 8.47 2.57 16.40
C TRP A 358 7.75 2.91 17.71
N THR A 359 8.01 4.07 18.30
CA THR A 359 7.42 4.47 19.59
C THR A 359 6.44 5.65 19.48
N GLY A 360 6.55 6.48 18.43
CA GLY A 360 5.84 7.75 18.32
C GLY A 360 6.40 8.87 19.20
N GLU A 361 7.45 8.62 19.99
CA GLU A 361 8.00 9.55 20.97
C GLU A 361 8.90 10.60 20.32
N THR A 362 8.34 11.71 19.94
CA THR A 362 9.05 12.85 19.35
C THR A 362 8.42 14.18 19.76
N GLU A 363 9.22 15.23 19.84
CA GLU A 363 8.74 16.58 20.10
C GLU A 363 8.14 17.28 18.85
N MET A 364 8.36 16.71 17.66
CA MET A 364 7.78 17.20 16.41
C MET A 364 6.29 16.84 16.34
N ALA A 365 5.41 17.81 16.55
CA ALA A 365 3.96 17.56 16.66
C ALA A 365 3.37 16.81 15.44
N CYS A 366 3.80 17.15 14.23
CA CYS A 366 3.35 16.49 13.01
C CYS A 366 3.78 15.01 12.91
N LEU A 367 5.02 14.68 13.30
CA LEU A 367 5.52 13.32 13.33
C LEU A 367 4.89 12.52 14.47
N ARG A 368 4.76 13.11 15.67
CA ARG A 368 4.13 12.44 16.81
C ARG A 368 2.70 12.02 16.49
N ASP A 369 1.92 12.89 15.84
CA ASP A 369 0.55 12.59 15.43
C ASP A 369 0.52 11.48 14.36
N ALA A 370 1.26 11.65 13.27
CA ALA A 370 1.27 10.69 12.15
C ALA A 370 1.78 9.31 12.58
N LEU A 371 2.82 9.24 13.41
CA LEU A 371 3.37 7.98 13.93
C LEU A 371 2.45 7.34 14.95
N GLY A 372 1.92 8.12 15.91
CA GLY A 372 0.96 7.63 16.89
C GLY A 372 -0.31 7.08 16.25
N GLN A 373 -0.85 7.78 15.24
CA GLN A 373 -1.95 7.30 14.42
C GLN A 373 -1.59 5.99 13.69
N THR A 374 -0.42 5.94 13.04
CA THR A 374 0.06 4.76 12.31
C THR A 374 0.16 3.53 13.23
N LEU A 375 0.80 3.68 14.39
CA LEU A 375 0.99 2.58 15.33
C LEU A 375 -0.33 2.10 15.95
N ARG A 376 -1.28 3.01 16.18
CA ARG A 376 -2.59 2.68 16.77
C ARG A 376 -3.54 2.05 15.76
N LEU A 377 -3.62 2.61 14.54
CA LEU A 377 -4.63 2.26 13.55
C LEU A 377 -4.11 1.38 12.41
N GLY A 378 -2.79 1.17 12.31
CA GLY A 378 -2.16 0.58 11.13
C GLY A 378 -2.34 1.43 9.87
N TYR A 379 -2.59 2.75 10.02
CA TYR A 379 -3.00 3.62 8.93
C TYR A 379 -2.47 5.05 9.07
N ALA A 380 -2.04 5.59 7.96
CA ALA A 380 -1.92 7.02 7.69
C ALA A 380 -2.31 7.26 6.23
N HIS A 381 -2.91 8.39 5.89
CA HIS A 381 -3.21 8.68 4.49
C HIS A 381 -1.94 9.08 3.73
N HIS A 382 -2.01 9.03 2.38
CA HIS A 382 -0.84 9.16 1.50
C HIS A 382 0.05 10.38 1.82
N ILE A 383 -0.55 11.55 2.08
CA ILE A 383 0.23 12.77 2.34
C ILE A 383 0.97 12.72 3.67
N GLN A 384 0.41 12.11 4.71
CA GLN A 384 1.15 11.86 5.95
C GLN A 384 2.35 10.92 5.71
N ARG A 385 2.14 9.86 4.89
CA ARG A 385 3.23 8.95 4.51
C ARG A 385 4.30 9.66 3.69
N LEU A 386 3.93 10.39 2.65
CA LEU A 386 4.87 11.05 1.75
C LEU A 386 5.54 12.28 2.37
N MET A 387 4.74 13.22 2.89
CA MET A 387 5.20 14.57 3.24
C MET A 387 5.42 14.79 4.74
N VAL A 388 5.22 13.77 5.58
CA VAL A 388 5.57 13.81 7.01
C VAL A 388 6.59 12.73 7.32
N THR A 389 6.20 11.45 7.39
CA THR A 389 7.12 10.37 7.76
C THR A 389 8.17 10.12 6.68
N GLY A 390 7.78 9.99 5.42
CA GLY A 390 8.70 9.77 4.30
C GLY A 390 9.63 10.96 4.06
N LEU A 391 9.10 12.18 4.09
CA LEU A 391 9.91 13.40 3.93
C LEU A 391 10.98 13.51 5.01
N TYR A 392 10.66 13.23 6.28
CA TYR A 392 11.64 13.28 7.34
C TYR A 392 12.76 12.26 7.13
N ALA A 393 12.40 11.02 6.80
CA ALA A 393 13.37 9.96 6.51
C ALA A 393 14.29 10.32 5.32
N LEU A 394 13.72 10.85 4.22
CA LEU A 394 14.46 11.31 3.06
C LEU A 394 15.46 12.42 3.41
N LEU A 395 15.00 13.44 4.11
CA LEU A 395 15.83 14.60 4.49
C LEU A 395 16.95 14.20 5.45
N LEU A 396 16.67 13.31 6.40
CA LEU A 396 17.66 12.78 7.33
C LEU A 396 18.71 11.90 6.63
N GLY A 397 18.33 11.25 5.51
CA GLY A 397 19.21 10.32 4.80
C GLY A 397 19.09 8.89 5.32
N VAL A 398 17.92 8.50 5.79
CA VAL A 398 17.65 7.11 6.22
C VAL A 398 17.77 6.17 5.04
N ARG A 399 18.41 5.01 5.25
CA ARG A 399 18.54 3.96 4.23
C ARG A 399 17.17 3.60 3.65
N PRO A 400 16.96 3.69 2.31
CA PRO A 400 15.65 3.50 1.69
C PRO A 400 15.02 2.16 2.02
N ARG A 401 15.80 1.09 2.07
CA ARG A 401 15.34 -0.25 2.46
C ARG A 401 14.74 -0.27 3.87
N SER A 402 15.33 0.43 4.83
CA SER A 402 14.79 0.49 6.21
C SER A 402 13.47 1.24 6.28
N VAL A 403 13.27 2.26 5.43
CA VAL A 403 11.98 2.96 5.30
C VAL A 403 10.94 2.05 4.67
N HIS A 404 11.30 1.32 3.60
CA HIS A 404 10.47 0.31 2.95
C HIS A 404 10.01 -0.78 3.96
N GLU A 405 10.94 -1.40 4.67
CA GLU A 405 10.65 -2.44 5.65
C GLU A 405 9.71 -1.94 6.75
N TRP A 406 9.89 -0.69 7.21
CA TRP A 406 9.00 -0.08 8.19
C TRP A 406 7.58 0.15 7.63
N TYR A 407 7.45 0.69 6.41
CA TYR A 407 6.14 0.90 5.78
C TYR A 407 5.41 -0.42 5.54
N LEU A 408 6.13 -1.42 5.04
CA LEU A 408 5.56 -2.76 4.84
C LEU A 408 5.13 -3.40 6.17
N ALA A 409 5.83 -3.10 7.26
CA ALA A 409 5.52 -3.61 8.59
C ALA A 409 4.26 -2.98 9.18
N VAL A 410 4.13 -1.65 9.14
CA VAL A 410 3.15 -0.94 9.99
C VAL A 410 1.78 -0.71 9.34
N TYR A 411 1.70 -0.60 8.00
CA TYR A 411 0.43 -0.30 7.33
C TYR A 411 -0.36 -1.55 6.96
N VAL A 412 -1.65 -1.55 7.28
CA VAL A 412 -2.56 -2.68 7.00
C VAL A 412 -2.78 -2.92 5.51
N ASP A 413 -2.65 -1.88 4.69
CA ASP A 413 -2.79 -1.93 3.23
C ASP A 413 -1.48 -2.24 2.51
N ALA A 414 -0.37 -2.38 3.25
CA ALA A 414 0.94 -2.61 2.65
C ALA A 414 1.09 -4.05 2.15
N VAL A 415 1.29 -4.15 0.83
CA VAL A 415 1.81 -5.33 0.11
C VAL A 415 3.00 -4.86 -0.72
N GLU A 416 4.01 -5.72 -0.93
CA GLU A 416 5.30 -5.28 -1.45
C GLU A 416 5.21 -4.57 -2.80
N TRP A 417 4.39 -5.07 -3.73
CA TRP A 417 4.28 -4.48 -5.07
C TRP A 417 3.74 -3.04 -5.08
N VAL A 418 2.89 -2.66 -4.11
CA VAL A 418 2.37 -1.28 -4.03
C VAL A 418 3.26 -0.41 -3.17
N GLU A 419 3.83 -0.98 -2.11
CA GLU A 419 4.58 -0.23 -1.11
C GLU A 419 6.00 0.10 -1.62
N ALA A 420 6.74 -0.88 -2.17
CA ALA A 420 8.14 -0.70 -2.55
C ALA A 420 8.36 0.45 -3.55
N PRO A 421 7.64 0.58 -4.68
CA PRO A 421 7.86 1.72 -5.58
C PRO A 421 7.41 3.06 -4.98
N ASN A 422 6.37 3.07 -4.16
CA ASN A 422 5.95 4.28 -3.45
C ASN A 422 7.00 4.74 -2.43
N THR A 423 7.71 3.82 -1.79
CA THR A 423 8.75 4.18 -0.81
C THR A 423 10.10 4.39 -1.48
N ILE A 424 10.66 3.39 -2.13
CA ILE A 424 11.99 3.46 -2.77
C ILE A 424 12.03 4.57 -3.84
N GLY A 425 11.03 4.61 -4.71
CA GLY A 425 10.99 5.54 -5.83
C GLY A 425 10.39 6.90 -5.48
N MET A 426 9.14 6.95 -5.03
CA MET A 426 8.44 8.22 -4.84
C MET A 426 8.91 8.94 -3.57
N SER A 427 8.91 8.26 -2.41
CA SER A 427 9.21 8.88 -1.12
C SER A 427 10.71 9.16 -0.96
N GLN A 428 11.57 8.17 -1.23
CA GLN A 428 13.00 8.23 -0.96
C GLN A 428 13.85 8.61 -2.18
N TYR A 429 13.25 8.71 -3.38
CA TYR A 429 13.97 9.03 -4.63
C TYR A 429 15.20 8.13 -4.87
N ALA A 430 15.17 6.94 -4.33
CA ALA A 430 16.32 6.02 -4.36
C ALA A 430 16.50 5.33 -5.71
N ASP A 431 15.49 5.38 -6.60
CA ASP A 431 15.55 4.83 -7.96
C ASP A 431 16.08 5.82 -9.03
N GLY A 432 16.55 7.00 -8.60
CA GLY A 432 17.12 8.01 -9.49
C GLY A 432 16.11 8.68 -10.41
N GLY A 433 14.81 8.62 -10.06
CA GLY A 433 13.77 9.31 -10.81
C GLY A 433 13.02 8.43 -11.80
N LEU A 434 13.08 7.11 -11.65
CA LEU A 434 12.28 6.17 -12.42
C LEU A 434 10.78 6.32 -12.10
N MET A 435 10.46 6.33 -10.79
CA MET A 435 9.09 6.48 -10.29
C MET A 435 8.64 7.93 -10.26
N ALA A 436 9.44 8.81 -9.68
CA ALA A 436 9.15 10.22 -9.49
C ALA A 436 10.19 11.11 -10.20
N SER A 437 9.75 12.08 -11.00
CA SER A 437 10.62 12.92 -11.82
C SER A 437 11.54 13.87 -11.03
N LYS A 438 11.33 14.01 -9.73
CA LYS A 438 12.16 14.79 -8.78
C LYS A 438 11.92 14.29 -7.37
N PRO A 439 12.87 14.48 -6.43
CA PRO A 439 12.62 14.22 -5.02
C PRO A 439 11.53 15.16 -4.47
N TYR A 440 10.65 14.61 -3.63
CA TYR A 440 9.59 15.34 -2.95
C TYR A 440 10.14 15.96 -1.66
N VAL A 441 10.93 17.01 -1.79
CA VAL A 441 11.54 17.71 -0.65
C VAL A 441 10.88 19.06 -0.38
N ALA A 442 10.63 19.35 0.88
CA ALA A 442 10.02 20.60 1.35
C ALA A 442 10.52 20.97 2.75
N THR A 443 10.43 22.27 3.09
CA THR A 443 10.64 22.74 4.47
C THR A 443 9.40 22.47 5.32
N GLY A 444 9.49 22.68 6.64
CA GLY A 444 8.36 22.65 7.55
C GLY A 444 7.19 23.58 7.17
N LYS A 445 7.43 24.58 6.32
CA LYS A 445 6.37 25.46 5.79
C LYS A 445 5.33 24.75 4.94
N TYR A 446 5.68 23.64 4.28
CA TYR A 446 4.70 22.81 3.60
C TYR A 446 3.69 22.22 4.61
N ILE A 447 4.20 21.61 5.68
CA ILE A 447 3.37 21.03 6.74
C ILE A 447 2.52 22.12 7.43
N GLN A 448 3.11 23.30 7.67
CA GLN A 448 2.39 24.45 8.24
C GLN A 448 1.21 24.90 7.38
N ARG A 449 1.37 24.88 6.06
CA ARG A 449 0.33 25.29 5.12
C ARG A 449 -0.80 24.24 5.04
N MET A 450 -0.46 22.96 5.11
CA MET A 450 -1.40 21.86 4.87
C MET A 450 -2.03 21.32 6.15
N SER A 451 -1.58 21.78 7.35
CA SER A 451 -2.03 21.26 8.64
C SER A 451 -2.05 22.33 9.73
N ASN A 452 -2.69 22.01 10.85
CA ASN A 452 -2.63 22.77 12.10
C ASN A 452 -1.44 22.38 13.01
N ALA A 453 -0.60 21.42 12.61
CA ALA A 453 0.42 20.82 13.48
C ALA A 453 1.45 21.82 14.00
N CYS A 454 1.79 22.86 13.21
CA CYS A 454 2.80 23.82 13.62
C CYS A 454 2.31 24.86 14.63
N ALA A 455 0.99 25.03 14.80
CA ALA A 455 0.42 26.04 15.72
C ALA A 455 0.80 25.76 17.19
N GLY A 456 0.81 24.48 17.61
CA GLY A 456 1.19 24.05 18.95
C GLY A 456 2.57 23.39 19.04
N CYS A 457 3.38 23.44 17.98
CA CYS A 457 4.70 22.83 17.97
C CYS A 457 5.75 23.74 18.59
N ARG A 458 6.70 23.16 19.34
CA ARG A 458 7.84 23.92 19.87
C ARG A 458 8.78 24.45 18.79
N PHE A 459 8.79 23.81 17.61
CA PHE A 459 9.68 24.16 16.50
C PHE A 459 9.01 25.13 15.53
N ARG A 460 9.80 26.07 15.02
CA ARG A 460 9.37 27.12 14.08
C ARG A 460 9.72 26.75 12.64
N PRO A 461 8.74 26.58 11.75
CA PRO A 461 8.98 26.11 10.37
C PRO A 461 9.72 27.10 9.47
N ASP A 462 9.81 28.37 9.85
CA ASP A 462 10.55 29.44 9.16
C ASP A 462 12.01 29.57 9.62
N GLU A 463 12.37 28.94 10.75
CA GLU A 463 13.73 28.93 11.28
C GLU A 463 14.49 27.69 10.79
N SER A 464 15.73 27.88 10.31
CA SER A 464 16.61 26.80 9.85
C SER A 464 17.77 26.48 10.82
N THR A 465 18.03 27.38 11.79
CA THR A 465 19.10 27.25 12.78
C THR A 465 18.62 27.73 14.15
N GLY A 466 19.31 27.31 15.23
CA GLY A 466 18.91 27.66 16.60
C GLY A 466 18.01 26.60 17.24
N VAL A 467 17.76 26.73 18.56
CA VAL A 467 17.08 25.71 19.39
C VAL A 467 15.60 25.49 19.01
N SER A 468 14.95 26.51 18.45
CA SER A 468 13.55 26.49 18.00
C SER A 468 13.39 26.12 16.53
N ALA A 469 14.48 25.98 15.78
CA ALA A 469 14.40 25.69 14.34
C ALA A 469 13.73 24.34 14.07
N CYS A 470 12.83 24.34 13.08
CA CYS A 470 12.14 23.13 12.67
C CYS A 470 13.11 22.13 12.02
N PRO A 471 13.22 20.88 12.52
CA PRO A 471 14.11 19.89 11.94
C PRO A 471 13.87 19.65 10.43
N PHE A 472 12.64 19.68 9.95
CA PHE A 472 12.35 19.60 8.51
C PHE A 472 13.01 20.74 7.72
N THR A 473 13.00 21.96 8.26
CA THR A 473 13.58 23.11 7.57
C THR A 473 15.11 23.07 7.60
N THR A 474 15.70 22.69 8.74
CA THR A 474 17.15 22.49 8.85
C THR A 474 17.64 21.42 7.87
N LEU A 475 17.04 20.21 7.95
CA LEU A 475 17.40 19.06 7.12
C LEU A 475 17.14 19.30 5.62
N TYR A 476 16.11 20.10 5.26
CA TYR A 476 15.89 20.49 3.87
C TYR A 476 17.08 21.26 3.30
N TRP A 477 17.61 22.24 4.03
CA TRP A 477 18.76 22.99 3.57
C TRP A 477 20.05 22.15 3.55
N ASP A 478 20.19 21.24 4.50
CA ASP A 478 21.29 20.27 4.50
C ASP A 478 21.18 19.31 3.31
N PHE A 479 20.00 18.75 3.04
CA PHE A 479 19.73 17.89 1.90
C PHE A 479 20.11 18.57 0.56
N LEU A 480 19.69 19.82 0.36
CA LEU A 480 20.06 20.56 -0.85
C LEU A 480 21.57 20.75 -0.97
N GLN A 481 22.28 20.95 0.14
CA GLN A 481 23.74 21.10 0.14
C GLN A 481 24.45 19.77 -0.15
N ARG A 482 24.03 18.69 0.51
CA ARG A 482 24.61 17.34 0.31
C ARG A 482 24.46 16.87 -1.13
N HIS A 483 23.33 17.13 -1.75
CA HIS A 483 22.98 16.62 -3.06
C HIS A 483 23.04 17.67 -4.18
N GLU A 484 23.62 18.84 -3.95
CA GLU A 484 23.69 19.93 -4.94
C GLU A 484 24.18 19.48 -6.32
N PRO A 485 25.26 18.67 -6.47
CA PRO A 485 25.74 18.23 -7.79
C PRO A 485 24.72 17.38 -8.56
N LEU A 486 24.01 16.50 -7.87
CA LEU A 486 22.96 15.64 -8.44
C LEU A 486 21.73 16.48 -8.81
N LEU A 487 21.27 17.34 -7.90
CA LEU A 487 20.08 18.15 -8.08
C LEU A 487 20.22 19.20 -9.19
N LYS A 488 21.42 19.71 -9.44
CA LYS A 488 21.72 20.59 -10.58
C LYS A 488 21.41 19.96 -11.94
N ARG A 489 21.51 18.65 -12.06
CA ARG A 489 21.19 17.90 -13.29
C ARG A 489 19.68 17.73 -13.50
N ASN A 490 18.87 17.95 -12.46
CA ASN A 490 17.43 17.80 -12.53
C ASN A 490 16.77 19.18 -12.75
N GLN A 491 16.28 19.44 -13.97
CA GLN A 491 15.65 20.72 -14.33
C GLN A 491 14.49 21.10 -13.41
N ARG A 492 13.76 20.12 -12.85
CA ARG A 492 12.65 20.38 -11.94
C ARG A 492 13.10 20.84 -10.55
N MET A 493 14.39 20.69 -10.23
CA MET A 493 15.00 21.13 -8.97
C MET A 493 15.81 22.45 -9.11
N ALA A 494 15.89 23.00 -10.31
CA ALA A 494 16.70 24.21 -10.59
C ALA A 494 16.39 25.39 -9.67
N LEU A 495 15.11 25.64 -9.37
CA LEU A 495 14.71 26.73 -8.48
C LEU A 495 15.14 26.49 -7.04
N GLN A 496 14.98 25.27 -6.52
CA GLN A 496 15.38 24.89 -5.18
C GLN A 496 16.90 24.99 -5.01
N VAL A 497 17.66 24.51 -5.99
CA VAL A 497 19.12 24.62 -5.99
C VAL A 497 19.56 26.09 -6.03
N LYS A 498 18.91 26.93 -6.88
CA LYS A 498 19.19 28.36 -6.92
C LYS A 498 18.95 29.04 -5.56
N ASN A 499 18.00 28.56 -4.77
CA ASN A 499 17.72 29.09 -3.44
C ASN A 499 18.88 28.85 -2.45
N LEU A 500 19.77 27.86 -2.67
CA LEU A 500 20.99 27.71 -1.85
C LEU A 500 21.87 28.97 -1.84
N ALA A 501 21.88 29.74 -2.90
CA ALA A 501 22.63 30.99 -2.96
C ALA A 501 22.13 32.07 -1.97
N ARG A 502 20.92 31.90 -1.40
CA ARG A 502 20.36 32.80 -0.39
C ARG A 502 20.94 32.56 1.01
N LEU A 503 21.56 31.39 1.25
CA LEU A 503 22.19 31.08 2.52
C LEU A 503 23.61 31.71 2.56
N SER A 504 23.89 32.47 3.61
CA SER A 504 25.24 32.94 3.89
C SER A 504 26.18 31.74 4.23
N PRO A 505 27.50 31.87 4.09
CA PRO A 505 28.44 30.83 4.50
C PRO A 505 28.25 30.37 5.96
N ALA A 506 28.00 31.31 6.88
CA ALA A 506 27.73 31.01 8.28
C ALA A 506 26.44 30.16 8.47
N GLN A 507 25.36 30.50 7.76
CA GLN A 507 24.12 29.71 7.79
C GLN A 507 24.33 28.30 7.21
N ARG A 508 25.09 28.17 6.13
CA ARG A 508 25.42 26.86 5.55
C ARG A 508 26.17 25.98 6.53
N THR A 509 27.14 26.53 7.25
CA THR A 509 27.90 25.84 8.29
C THR A 509 27.00 25.45 9.47
N ALA A 510 26.18 26.39 9.98
CA ALA A 510 25.28 26.15 11.10
C ALA A 510 24.23 25.05 10.81
N VAL A 511 23.72 24.98 9.58
CA VAL A 511 22.80 23.92 9.15
C VAL A 511 23.45 22.54 9.17
N ARG A 512 24.72 22.43 8.77
CA ARG A 512 25.47 21.15 8.76
C ARG A 512 25.88 20.65 10.14
N GLN A 513 26.06 21.55 11.11
CA GLN A 513 26.49 21.21 12.46
C GLN A 513 25.37 20.76 13.39
N ARG A 514 24.13 20.87 12.97
CA ARG A 514 22.95 20.51 13.74
C ARG A 514 22.43 19.12 13.34
#